data_7fe5e814d47e2982b6a7e81da05613e8
#
_entry.id   7fe5e814d47e2982b6a7e81da05613e8
#
_cell.length_a   1.000
_cell.length_b   1.000
_cell.length_c   1.000
_cell.angle_alpha   90.00
_cell.angle_beta   90.00
_cell.angle_gamma   90.00
#
_symmetry.space_group_name_H-M   'P 1'
#
loop_
_entity.id
_entity.type
_entity.pdbx_description
1 polymer ?
#
loop_
_entity_poly.entity_id
_entity_poly.type
_entity_poly.pdbx_seq_one_letter_code
_entity_poly.pdbx_strand_id
1 'polypeptide(L)'
;SVYTWSGENYESTNIRLTDHNELKYSIRSIKMFLPWVNHIYILMNPPAKYPSWMKESNYITIIDHNDVYNTNIKYTNSNAIETFLPYIKNLSEHFIYFNDDIFICKPLEFSNFFTYNGKAIIPYFRTNNNDFNISWDITNNLNIKFPKFGGWYYHIPINLIKSQIINYHNEYKDYISFVRSIHSREKLGCNVCFNNNLKCPCQQQHWPIINYMYDNNKTAFKNYEKDDIEY
;
A
#
# COMPACT_ATOMS: atom_id res chain seq x y z
N SER A 1 1.70 -3.84 -11.20
CA SER A 1 0.79 -3.47 -10.10
C SER A 1 0.74 -4.58 -9.06
N VAL A 2 0.46 -4.23 -7.82
CA VAL A 2 0.38 -5.17 -6.69
C VAL A 2 -0.91 -4.94 -5.93
N TYR A 3 -1.58 -6.03 -5.57
CA TYR A 3 -2.76 -6.05 -4.71
C TYR A 3 -2.51 -6.85 -3.45
N THR A 4 -3.27 -6.54 -2.40
CA THR A 4 -3.46 -7.43 -1.25
C THR A 4 -4.94 -7.84 -1.19
N TRP A 5 -5.22 -9.11 -0.93
CA TRP A 5 -6.57 -9.65 -0.94
C TRP A 5 -6.76 -10.80 0.04
N SER A 6 -7.93 -10.88 0.68
CA SER A 6 -8.21 -11.86 1.73
C SER A 6 -8.70 -13.22 1.20
N GLY A 7 -9.22 -13.26 -0.03
CA GLY A 7 -9.80 -14.46 -0.64
C GLY A 7 -11.33 -14.46 -0.66
N GLU A 8 -11.94 -15.25 -1.58
CA GLU A 8 -13.40 -15.32 -1.80
C GLU A 8 -14.19 -15.86 -0.60
N ASN A 9 -13.59 -16.76 0.18
CA ASN A 9 -14.28 -17.51 1.23
C ASN A 9 -13.78 -17.14 2.63
N TYR A 10 -13.45 -15.87 2.84
CA TYR A 10 -13.12 -15.43 4.17
C TYR A 10 -14.41 -15.35 5.00
N GLU A 11 -14.74 -16.44 5.70
CA GLU A 11 -15.84 -16.45 6.68
C GLU A 11 -15.45 -15.53 7.84
N SER A 12 -15.93 -14.31 7.78
CA SER A 12 -15.76 -13.32 8.82
C SER A 12 -17.11 -12.75 9.18
N THR A 13 -17.40 -12.67 10.46
CA THR A 13 -18.50 -11.85 10.99
C THR A 13 -18.23 -10.35 10.79
N ASN A 14 -17.05 -9.99 10.33
CA ASN A 14 -16.66 -8.61 10.05
C ASN A 14 -17.03 -8.25 8.61
N ILE A 15 -17.99 -7.36 8.49
CA ILE A 15 -18.53 -6.86 7.22
C ILE A 15 -17.43 -6.33 6.27
N ARG A 16 -16.29 -5.87 6.82
CA ARG A 16 -15.16 -5.37 6.04
C ARG A 16 -14.37 -6.44 5.29
N LEU A 17 -14.60 -7.71 5.63
CA LEU A 17 -13.90 -8.84 5.00
C LEU A 17 -14.82 -9.62 4.05
N THR A 18 -16.05 -9.14 3.85
CA THR A 18 -16.97 -9.71 2.87
C THR A 18 -16.57 -9.26 1.48
N ASP A 19 -16.26 -10.21 0.59
CA ASP A 19 -15.93 -9.92 -0.80
C ASP A 19 -17.22 -9.64 -1.60
N HIS A 20 -17.28 -8.48 -2.22
CA HIS A 20 -18.34 -8.05 -3.15
C HIS A 20 -17.85 -8.02 -4.60
N ASN A 21 -16.80 -8.76 -4.92
CA ASN A 21 -16.10 -8.79 -6.21
C ASN A 21 -15.31 -7.51 -6.52
N GLU A 22 -14.90 -6.74 -5.51
CA GLU A 22 -14.16 -5.50 -5.69
C GLU A 22 -12.89 -5.75 -6.50
N LEU A 23 -12.08 -6.73 -6.10
CA LEU A 23 -10.85 -7.10 -6.81
C LEU A 23 -11.09 -7.39 -8.30
N LYS A 24 -12.21 -8.06 -8.63
CA LYS A 24 -12.56 -8.39 -10.02
C LYS A 24 -12.75 -7.15 -10.89
N TYR A 25 -13.47 -6.17 -10.37
CA TYR A 25 -13.72 -4.94 -11.10
C TYR A 25 -12.49 -4.03 -11.09
N SER A 26 -11.72 -4.00 -10.01
CA SER A 26 -10.48 -3.28 -9.93
C SER A 26 -9.46 -3.76 -11.00
N ILE A 27 -9.23 -5.06 -11.11
CA ILE A 27 -8.35 -5.64 -12.14
C ILE A 27 -8.85 -5.33 -13.56
N ARG A 28 -10.17 -5.39 -13.77
CA ARG A 28 -10.76 -5.03 -15.08
C ARG A 28 -10.52 -3.57 -15.43
N SER A 29 -10.62 -2.67 -14.45
CA SER A 29 -10.34 -1.25 -14.63
C SER A 29 -8.88 -1.02 -15.02
N ILE A 30 -7.92 -1.72 -14.39
CA ILE A 30 -6.51 -1.64 -14.79
C ILE A 30 -6.34 -2.11 -16.25
N LYS A 31 -6.89 -3.26 -16.61
CA LYS A 31 -6.78 -3.77 -17.98
C LYS A 31 -7.36 -2.81 -19.02
N MET A 32 -8.43 -2.11 -18.67
CA MET A 32 -9.13 -1.17 -19.56
C MET A 32 -8.40 0.17 -19.66
N PHE A 33 -7.95 0.72 -18.55
CA PHE A 33 -7.51 2.11 -18.45
C PHE A 33 -6.00 2.29 -18.26
N LEU A 34 -5.26 1.21 -17.93
CA LEU A 34 -3.81 1.19 -17.78
C LEU A 34 -3.18 0.08 -18.65
N PRO A 35 -3.38 0.08 -19.99
CA PRO A 35 -2.92 -1.01 -20.85
C PRO A 35 -1.39 -1.17 -20.87
N TRP A 36 -0.64 -0.21 -20.40
CA TRP A 36 0.81 -0.22 -20.25
C TRP A 36 1.30 -0.98 -19.01
N VAL A 37 0.41 -1.40 -18.09
CA VAL A 37 0.77 -2.25 -16.95
C VAL A 37 1.13 -3.64 -17.46
N ASN A 38 2.37 -4.05 -17.27
CA ASN A 38 2.88 -5.31 -17.80
C ASN A 38 2.42 -6.53 -17.01
N HIS A 39 2.27 -6.40 -15.69
CA HIS A 39 1.96 -7.53 -14.82
C HIS A 39 1.22 -7.09 -13.55
N ILE A 40 0.34 -7.95 -13.05
CA ILE A 40 -0.37 -7.77 -11.78
C ILE A 40 0.03 -8.91 -10.83
N TYR A 41 0.47 -8.55 -9.64
CA TYR A 41 0.70 -9.47 -8.53
C TYR A 41 -0.43 -9.32 -7.52
N ILE A 42 -0.97 -10.44 -7.05
CA ILE A 42 -2.02 -10.48 -6.02
C ILE A 42 -1.45 -11.25 -4.84
N LEU A 43 -1.19 -10.54 -3.75
CA LEU A 43 -0.66 -11.11 -2.53
C LEU A 43 -1.81 -11.47 -1.60
N MET A 44 -1.93 -12.73 -1.21
CA MET A 44 -3.06 -13.21 -0.40
C MET A 44 -2.63 -14.17 0.71
N ASN A 45 -3.50 -14.33 1.67
CA ASN A 45 -3.30 -15.30 2.75
C ASN A 45 -3.31 -16.74 2.23
N PRO A 46 -2.52 -17.64 2.88
CA PRO A 46 -2.49 -19.06 2.53
C PRO A 46 -3.84 -19.76 2.82
N PRO A 47 -4.21 -20.75 2.00
CA PRO A 47 -3.57 -21.13 0.74
C PRO A 47 -3.98 -20.19 -0.41
N ALA A 48 -2.98 -19.67 -1.11
CA ALA A 48 -3.23 -18.79 -2.26
C ALA A 48 -3.88 -19.57 -3.41
N LYS A 49 -5.04 -19.10 -3.86
CA LYS A 49 -5.82 -19.73 -4.94
C LYS A 49 -6.37 -18.67 -5.88
N TYR A 50 -6.45 -19.04 -7.15
CA TYR A 50 -7.18 -18.22 -8.11
C TYR A 50 -8.66 -18.14 -7.72
N PRO A 51 -9.24 -16.93 -7.71
CA PRO A 51 -10.69 -16.78 -7.53
C PRO A 51 -11.45 -17.56 -8.60
N SER A 52 -12.63 -18.06 -8.28
CA SER A 52 -13.46 -18.88 -9.19
C SER A 52 -13.77 -18.18 -10.52
N TRP A 53 -13.83 -16.86 -10.51
CA TRP A 53 -14.08 -16.02 -11.68
C TRP A 53 -12.82 -15.69 -12.51
N MET A 54 -11.62 -16.05 -12.04
CA MET A 54 -10.35 -15.73 -12.70
C MET A 54 -9.71 -16.98 -13.31
N LYS A 55 -9.31 -16.88 -14.57
CA LYS A 55 -8.47 -17.89 -15.20
C LYS A 55 -7.01 -17.54 -15.01
N GLU A 56 -6.18 -18.56 -14.85
CA GLU A 56 -4.72 -18.40 -14.89
C GLU A 56 -4.29 -17.70 -16.17
N SER A 57 -3.35 -16.80 -16.07
CA SER A 57 -2.82 -16.06 -17.20
C SER A 57 -1.38 -15.60 -16.94
N ASN A 58 -0.63 -15.39 -18.00
CA ASN A 58 0.71 -14.82 -17.91
C ASN A 58 0.74 -13.36 -17.46
N TYR A 59 -0.43 -12.73 -17.32
CA TYR A 59 -0.57 -11.33 -16.92
C TYR A 59 -0.78 -11.15 -15.41
N ILE A 60 -1.23 -12.19 -14.70
CA ILE A 60 -1.56 -12.15 -13.27
C ILE A 60 -0.85 -13.29 -12.55
N THR A 61 -0.19 -12.97 -11.46
CA THR A 61 0.39 -13.96 -10.54
C THR A 61 -0.24 -13.80 -9.17
N ILE A 62 -0.80 -14.87 -8.64
CA ILE A 62 -1.22 -14.95 -7.25
C ILE A 62 -0.03 -15.46 -6.42
N ILE A 63 0.23 -14.79 -5.32
CA ILE A 63 1.37 -15.05 -4.44
C ILE A 63 0.85 -15.35 -3.04
N ASP A 64 1.26 -16.47 -2.49
CA ASP A 64 1.04 -16.78 -1.09
C ASP A 64 1.95 -15.90 -0.20
N HIS A 65 1.41 -15.37 0.87
CA HIS A 65 2.19 -14.61 1.84
C HIS A 65 3.43 -15.39 2.30
N ASN A 66 3.32 -16.70 2.48
CA ASN A 66 4.44 -17.55 2.93
C ASN A 66 5.60 -17.58 1.94
N ASP A 67 5.32 -17.44 0.62
CA ASP A 67 6.36 -17.40 -0.42
C ASP A 67 7.22 -16.14 -0.35
N VAL A 68 6.68 -15.07 0.25
CA VAL A 68 7.38 -13.79 0.39
C VAL A 68 7.98 -13.61 1.77
N TYR A 69 7.30 -14.12 2.82
CA TYR A 69 7.65 -13.84 4.22
C TYR A 69 8.48 -14.94 4.88
N ASN A 70 8.52 -16.10 4.25
CA ASN A 70 9.11 -17.32 4.83
C ASN A 70 8.58 -17.58 6.26
N THR A 71 7.28 -17.46 6.46
CA THR A 71 6.58 -17.58 7.74
C THR A 71 5.22 -18.24 7.55
N ASN A 72 4.78 -19.04 8.52
CA ASN A 72 3.45 -19.66 8.54
C ASN A 72 2.39 -18.75 9.21
N ILE A 73 2.68 -17.48 9.38
CA ILE A 73 1.79 -16.54 10.06
C ILE A 73 0.79 -15.96 9.07
N LYS A 74 -0.49 -15.99 9.42
CA LYS A 74 -1.52 -15.24 8.70
C LYS A 74 -1.48 -13.77 9.09
N TYR A 75 -1.42 -12.90 8.10
CA TYR A 75 -1.48 -11.46 8.29
C TYR A 75 -2.85 -10.93 7.87
N THR A 76 -3.49 -10.19 8.75
CA THR A 76 -4.71 -9.41 8.47
C THR A 76 -4.48 -7.91 8.64
N ASN A 77 -3.28 -7.52 9.04
CA ASN A 77 -2.85 -6.14 9.15
C ASN A 77 -2.19 -5.69 7.84
N SER A 78 -2.86 -4.86 7.07
CA SER A 78 -2.35 -4.34 5.79
C SER A 78 -0.98 -3.67 5.94
N ASN A 79 -0.74 -2.96 7.03
CA ASN A 79 0.53 -2.29 7.26
C ASN A 79 1.71 -3.27 7.35
N ALA A 80 1.51 -4.40 8.01
CA ALA A 80 2.51 -5.46 8.04
C ALA A 80 2.70 -6.09 6.66
N ILE A 81 1.60 -6.38 5.95
CA ILE A 81 1.62 -6.95 4.60
C ILE A 81 2.39 -6.05 3.63
N GLU A 82 2.16 -4.76 3.68
CA GLU A 82 2.82 -3.78 2.81
C GLU A 82 4.35 -3.75 2.96
N THR A 83 4.87 -4.06 4.15
CA THR A 83 6.32 -4.17 4.36
C THR A 83 6.98 -5.28 3.55
N PHE A 84 6.21 -6.21 3.00
CA PHE A 84 6.73 -7.33 2.21
C PHE A 84 6.66 -7.12 0.71
N LEU A 85 5.91 -6.12 0.25
CA LEU A 85 5.74 -5.84 -1.19
C LEU A 85 7.06 -5.77 -1.97
N PRO A 86 8.13 -5.11 -1.49
CA PRO A 86 9.37 -5.00 -2.27
C PRO A 86 10.09 -6.33 -2.46
N TYR A 87 9.76 -7.36 -1.68
CA TYR A 87 10.39 -8.69 -1.77
C TYR A 87 9.68 -9.65 -2.72
N ILE A 88 8.59 -9.22 -3.36
CA ILE A 88 7.94 -9.98 -4.42
C ILE A 88 8.93 -10.22 -5.55
N LYS A 89 9.11 -11.52 -5.92
CA LYS A 89 10.00 -11.93 -6.99
C LYS A 89 9.54 -11.31 -8.32
N ASN A 90 10.47 -10.78 -9.09
CA ASN A 90 10.24 -10.12 -10.39
C ASN A 90 9.39 -8.84 -10.33
N LEU A 91 9.10 -8.30 -9.15
CA LEU A 91 8.46 -7.00 -9.05
C LEU A 91 9.35 -5.93 -9.68
N SER A 92 8.76 -5.10 -10.54
CA SER A 92 9.43 -3.97 -11.19
C SER A 92 9.94 -2.95 -10.19
N GLU A 93 10.98 -2.19 -10.57
CA GLU A 93 11.49 -1.06 -9.76
C GLU A 93 10.39 -0.04 -9.47
N HIS A 94 9.63 0.33 -10.49
CA HIS A 94 8.46 1.20 -10.38
C HIS A 94 7.21 0.35 -10.39
N PHE A 95 6.39 0.45 -9.36
CA PHE A 95 5.13 -0.26 -9.27
C PHE A 95 4.05 0.56 -8.59
N ILE A 96 2.81 0.19 -8.83
CA ILE A 96 1.64 0.82 -8.22
C ILE A 96 1.02 -0.19 -7.28
N TYR A 97 0.82 0.20 -6.04
CA TYR A 97 0.09 -0.57 -5.04
C TYR A 97 -1.38 -0.18 -5.02
N PHE A 98 -2.24 -1.17 -5.05
CA PHE A 98 -3.70 -1.03 -5.00
C PHE A 98 -4.26 -1.79 -3.81
N ASN A 99 -5.24 -1.21 -3.15
CA ASN A 99 -6.20 -1.99 -2.38
C ASN A 99 -7.23 -2.59 -3.36
N ASP A 100 -7.90 -3.66 -2.94
CA ASP A 100 -8.85 -4.41 -3.77
C ASP A 100 -10.10 -3.60 -4.16
N ASP A 101 -10.43 -2.58 -3.39
CA ASP A 101 -11.58 -1.68 -3.55
C ASP A 101 -11.28 -0.38 -4.33
N ILE A 102 -10.10 -0.26 -4.96
CA ILE A 102 -9.71 0.90 -5.77
C ILE A 102 -9.93 0.62 -7.26
N PHE A 103 -10.57 1.55 -7.94
CA PHE A 103 -10.89 1.45 -9.37
C PHE A 103 -10.28 2.62 -10.16
N ILE A 104 -9.86 2.35 -11.39
CA ILE A 104 -9.45 3.37 -12.34
C ILE A 104 -10.65 3.67 -13.25
N CYS A 105 -11.08 4.93 -13.32
CA CYS A 105 -12.31 5.32 -14.00
C CYS A 105 -12.09 5.93 -15.39
N LYS A 106 -10.83 6.25 -15.74
CA LYS A 106 -10.48 6.85 -17.04
C LYS A 106 -9.08 6.41 -17.51
N PRO A 107 -8.77 6.47 -18.80
CA PRO A 107 -7.43 6.19 -19.29
C PRO A 107 -6.39 7.10 -18.64
N LEU A 108 -5.32 6.48 -18.14
CA LEU A 108 -4.18 7.15 -17.53
C LEU A 108 -2.88 6.60 -18.13
N GLU A 109 -1.95 7.50 -18.37
CA GLU A 109 -0.62 7.18 -18.89
C GLU A 109 0.37 6.93 -17.76
N PHE A 110 1.48 6.27 -18.06
CA PHE A 110 2.57 6.08 -17.10
C PHE A 110 3.02 7.40 -16.46
N SER A 111 3.01 8.48 -17.21
CA SER A 111 3.35 9.83 -16.77
C SER A 111 2.40 10.44 -15.72
N ASN A 112 1.24 9.84 -15.49
CA ASN A 112 0.36 10.22 -14.37
C ASN A 112 0.85 9.65 -13.04
N PHE A 113 1.67 8.59 -13.06
CA PHE A 113 2.16 7.88 -11.88
C PHE A 113 3.64 8.14 -11.59
N PHE A 114 4.44 8.29 -12.65
CA PHE A 114 5.89 8.49 -12.53
C PHE A 114 6.35 9.57 -13.49
N THR A 115 7.29 10.39 -13.04
CA THR A 115 7.92 11.41 -13.90
C THR A 115 8.90 10.76 -14.88
N TYR A 116 9.28 11.48 -15.92
CA TYR A 116 10.27 11.02 -16.89
C TYR A 116 11.63 10.63 -16.27
N ASN A 117 12.02 11.30 -15.19
CA ASN A 117 13.25 10.99 -14.45
C ASN A 117 13.03 9.97 -13.31
N GLY A 118 11.93 9.21 -13.35
CA GLY A 118 11.69 8.07 -12.48
C GLY A 118 11.23 8.40 -11.05
N LYS A 119 10.78 9.62 -10.76
CA LYS A 119 10.20 9.94 -9.46
C LYS A 119 8.75 9.47 -9.38
N ALA A 120 8.33 8.98 -8.22
CA ALA A 120 6.94 8.67 -7.96
C ALA A 120 6.13 9.96 -7.81
N ILE A 121 5.03 10.08 -8.56
CA ILE A 121 4.11 11.21 -8.44
C ILE A 121 3.15 10.89 -7.31
N ILE A 122 3.15 11.73 -6.27
CA ILE A 122 2.28 11.57 -5.11
C ILE A 122 1.17 12.61 -5.21
N PRO A 123 -0.07 12.17 -5.47
CA PRO A 123 -1.22 13.08 -5.42
C PRO A 123 -1.51 13.47 -3.98
N TYR A 124 -1.76 14.74 -3.74
CA TYR A 124 -2.13 15.26 -2.42
C TYR A 124 -3.19 16.34 -2.55
N PHE A 125 -3.93 16.54 -1.47
CA PHE A 125 -4.92 17.61 -1.35
C PHE A 125 -4.54 18.52 -0.19
N ARG A 126 -4.61 19.82 -0.41
CA ARG A 126 -4.51 20.77 0.67
C ARG A 126 -5.76 20.69 1.53
N THR A 127 -5.60 20.45 2.82
CA THR A 127 -6.65 20.63 3.81
C THR A 127 -6.23 21.73 4.78
N ASN A 128 -7.20 22.51 5.24
CA ASN A 128 -6.98 23.54 6.26
C ASN A 128 -7.04 22.95 7.69
N ASN A 129 -7.21 21.65 7.85
CA ASN A 129 -7.43 21.01 9.13
C ASN A 129 -6.16 20.39 9.71
N ASN A 130 -5.95 20.61 11.01
CA ASN A 130 -4.83 20.13 11.80
C ASN A 130 -4.90 18.61 12.14
N ASP A 131 -5.68 17.81 11.45
CA ASP A 131 -5.91 16.39 11.77
C ASP A 131 -4.73 15.45 11.48
N PHE A 132 -3.57 16.01 11.19
CA PHE A 132 -2.34 15.33 10.79
C PHE A 132 -1.50 14.74 11.94
N ASN A 133 -1.93 14.88 13.18
CA ASN A 133 -1.06 14.64 14.33
C ASN A 133 -0.58 13.18 14.50
N ILE A 134 -1.29 12.20 13.94
CA ILE A 134 -0.96 10.78 14.20
C ILE A 134 0.24 10.29 13.38
N SER A 135 0.31 10.64 12.10
CA SER A 135 1.46 10.28 11.24
C SER A 135 2.70 11.10 11.57
N TRP A 136 2.51 12.31 12.05
CA TRP A 136 3.56 13.21 12.49
C TRP A 136 4.36 12.67 13.68
N ASP A 137 3.68 12.11 14.69
CA ASP A 137 4.34 11.58 15.89
C ASP A 137 5.24 10.37 15.58
N ILE A 138 4.82 9.51 14.63
CA ILE A 138 5.60 8.33 14.23
C ILE A 138 6.92 8.73 13.61
N THR A 139 6.89 9.70 12.77
CA THR A 139 8.02 10.12 11.97
C THR A 139 8.97 11.01 12.73
N ASN A 140 8.48 11.81 13.66
CA ASN A 140 9.33 12.49 14.62
C ASN A 140 10.14 11.49 15.45
N ASN A 141 9.53 10.36 15.85
CA ASN A 141 10.22 9.29 16.57
C ASN A 141 11.26 8.57 15.73
N LEU A 142 11.11 8.55 14.39
CA LEU A 142 12.05 7.95 13.45
C LEU A 142 13.07 8.97 12.90
N ASN A 143 13.04 10.24 13.35
CA ASN A 143 13.85 11.33 12.77
C ASN A 143 13.70 11.50 11.24
N ILE A 144 12.61 11.03 10.67
CA ILE A 144 12.33 11.23 9.26
C ILE A 144 11.88 12.68 9.05
N LYS A 145 12.63 13.44 8.25
CA LYS A 145 12.26 14.82 7.93
C LYS A 145 11.05 14.86 7.01
N PHE A 146 9.95 15.38 7.51
CA PHE A 146 8.76 15.64 6.70
C PHE A 146 8.77 16.99 6.04
N PRO A 147 8.31 17.06 4.80
CA PRO A 147 7.71 18.29 4.35
C PRO A 147 6.46 18.55 5.20
N LYS A 148 6.31 19.74 5.73
CA LYS A 148 5.08 20.22 6.37
C LYS A 148 3.97 20.40 5.31
N PHE A 149 3.57 19.32 4.66
CA PHE A 149 2.44 19.36 3.75
C PHE A 149 1.17 19.12 4.56
N GLY A 150 0.37 20.16 4.75
CA GLY A 150 -1.00 20.02 5.20
C GLY A 150 -1.84 19.43 4.07
N GLY A 151 -1.81 18.11 3.85
CA GLY A 151 -2.56 17.43 2.81
C GLY A 151 -2.92 16.00 3.21
N TRP A 152 -4.08 15.51 2.82
CA TRP A 152 -4.48 14.12 2.97
C TRP A 152 -4.08 13.34 1.73
N TYR A 153 -3.61 12.09 1.93
CA TYR A 153 -3.65 11.10 0.86
C TYR A 153 -4.98 10.38 0.96
N TYR A 154 -5.69 10.36 -0.15
CA TYR A 154 -6.90 9.59 -0.24
C TYR A 154 -6.58 8.09 -0.32
N HIS A 155 -7.60 7.28 -0.18
CA HIS A 155 -7.58 5.86 -0.48
C HIS A 155 -7.51 5.69 -2.00
N ILE A 156 -6.31 5.79 -2.54
CA ILE A 156 -5.98 5.83 -3.97
C ILE A 156 -4.80 4.90 -4.27
N PRO A 157 -4.53 4.60 -5.55
CA PRO A 157 -3.33 3.86 -5.92
C PRO A 157 -2.05 4.58 -5.45
N ILE A 158 -1.11 3.84 -4.90
CA ILE A 158 0.13 4.39 -4.36
C ILE A 158 1.31 4.04 -5.27
N ASN A 159 2.02 5.06 -5.73
CA ASN A 159 3.17 4.93 -6.62
C ASN A 159 4.43 4.73 -5.80
N LEU A 160 5.09 3.60 -6.00
CA LEU A 160 6.21 3.16 -5.17
C LEU A 160 7.44 2.80 -6.00
N ILE A 161 8.62 2.97 -5.38
CA ILE A 161 9.92 2.63 -5.94
C ILE A 161 10.54 1.56 -5.05
N LYS A 162 10.74 0.36 -5.60
CA LYS A 162 11.17 -0.85 -4.88
C LYS A 162 12.46 -0.64 -4.10
N SER A 163 13.50 -0.10 -4.73
CA SER A 163 14.80 0.14 -4.10
C SER A 163 14.69 1.11 -2.92
N GLN A 164 13.82 2.11 -3.01
CA GLN A 164 13.62 3.08 -1.92
C GLN A 164 12.95 2.43 -0.70
N ILE A 165 12.03 1.50 -0.91
CA ILE A 165 11.41 0.75 0.19
C ILE A 165 12.44 -0.17 0.85
N ILE A 166 13.28 -0.85 0.06
CA ILE A 166 14.36 -1.70 0.59
C ILE A 166 15.35 -0.88 1.41
N ASN A 167 15.76 0.29 0.92
CA ASN A 167 16.66 1.20 1.64
C ASN A 167 16.03 1.67 2.96
N TYR A 168 14.76 2.08 2.91
CA TYR A 168 13.98 2.44 4.10
C TYR A 168 13.94 1.29 5.12
N HIS A 169 13.68 0.06 4.68
CA HIS A 169 13.66 -1.11 5.56
C HIS A 169 15.04 -1.40 6.17
N ASN A 170 16.11 -1.17 5.44
CA ASN A 170 17.47 -1.35 5.93
C ASN A 170 17.86 -0.29 6.96
N GLU A 171 17.41 0.93 6.78
CA GLU A 171 17.68 2.03 7.69
C GLU A 171 16.87 1.93 9.00
N TYR A 172 15.60 1.52 8.90
CA TYR A 172 14.66 1.45 10.03
C TYR A 172 14.29 0.00 10.42
N LYS A 173 15.27 -0.89 10.49
CA LYS A 173 15.08 -2.35 10.71
C LYS A 173 14.23 -2.69 11.93
N ASP A 174 14.48 -2.03 13.04
CA ASP A 174 13.80 -2.31 14.31
C ASP A 174 12.32 -1.92 14.21
N TYR A 175 12.05 -0.78 13.60
CA TYR A 175 10.69 -0.33 13.36
C TYR A 175 9.94 -1.28 12.41
N ILE A 176 10.54 -1.69 11.31
CA ILE A 176 9.95 -2.64 10.36
C ILE A 176 9.69 -3.99 11.03
N SER A 177 10.62 -4.48 11.86
CA SER A 177 10.44 -5.70 12.65
C SER A 177 9.27 -5.59 13.61
N PHE A 178 9.14 -4.45 14.28
CA PHE A 178 8.00 -4.15 15.14
C PHE A 178 6.68 -4.17 14.36
N VAL A 179 6.60 -3.48 13.22
CA VAL A 179 5.39 -3.49 12.38
C VAL A 179 5.02 -4.91 11.95
N ARG A 180 5.99 -5.70 11.53
CA ARG A 180 5.80 -7.10 11.14
C ARG A 180 5.35 -8.01 12.29
N SER A 181 5.65 -7.67 13.54
CA SER A 181 5.18 -8.42 14.71
C SER A 181 3.69 -8.27 14.98
N ILE A 182 3.04 -7.28 14.37
CA ILE A 182 1.61 -7.00 14.55
C ILE A 182 0.83 -7.66 13.41
N HIS A 183 0.52 -8.94 13.59
CA HIS A 183 -0.04 -9.77 12.54
C HIS A 183 -1.52 -9.50 12.28
N SER A 184 -2.28 -9.09 13.30
CA SER A 184 -3.73 -8.98 13.25
C SER A 184 -4.19 -7.54 13.38
N ARG A 185 -5.19 -7.18 12.58
CA ARG A 185 -5.88 -5.89 12.66
C ARG A 185 -6.70 -5.73 13.95
N GLU A 186 -7.15 -6.82 14.55
CA GLU A 186 -7.87 -6.82 15.83
C GLU A 186 -6.98 -6.38 16.99
N LYS A 187 -5.67 -6.50 16.85
CA LYS A 187 -4.68 -5.97 17.77
C LYS A 187 -4.26 -4.52 17.47
N LEU A 188 -5.06 -3.77 16.75
CA LEU A 188 -4.83 -2.33 16.48
C LEU A 188 -4.95 -1.45 17.73
N GLY A 189 -5.41 -2.00 18.85
CA GLY A 189 -5.08 -1.50 20.17
C GLY A 189 -3.87 -2.25 20.69
N CYS A 190 -2.73 -2.15 19.98
CA CYS A 190 -1.54 -2.88 20.43
C CYS A 190 -1.26 -2.48 21.89
N ASN A 191 -1.29 -3.47 22.79
CA ASN A 191 -1.10 -3.25 24.22
C ASN A 191 0.20 -2.48 24.52
N VAL A 192 1.20 -2.59 23.65
CA VAL A 192 2.48 -1.86 23.76
C VAL A 192 2.28 -0.36 23.54
N CYS A 193 1.52 0.05 22.53
CA CYS A 193 1.25 1.46 22.27
C CYS A 193 0.25 2.03 23.27
N PHE A 194 -0.74 1.23 23.67
CA PHE A 194 -1.75 1.63 24.65
C PHE A 194 -1.16 1.81 26.05
N ASN A 195 -0.29 0.88 26.49
CA ASN A 195 0.34 0.93 27.81
C ASN A 195 1.41 2.04 27.93
N ASN A 196 1.93 2.54 26.82
CA ASN A 196 2.95 3.60 26.80
C ASN A 196 2.38 4.95 26.34
N ASN A 197 1.07 5.14 26.25
CA ASN A 197 0.44 6.34 25.68
C ASN A 197 0.96 6.72 24.29
N LEU A 198 1.56 5.79 23.56
CA LEU A 198 2.01 5.98 22.21
C LEU A 198 0.83 5.74 21.26
N LYS A 199 0.53 6.71 20.42
CA LYS A 199 -0.39 6.49 19.29
C LYS A 199 0.20 5.39 18.42
N CYS A 200 -0.61 4.34 18.12
CA CYS A 200 -0.11 3.12 17.49
C CYS A 200 0.47 3.41 16.09
N PRO A 201 1.79 3.26 15.88
CA PRO A 201 2.43 3.54 14.60
C PRO A 201 2.02 2.56 13.49
N CYS A 202 1.23 1.55 13.83
CA CYS A 202 0.87 0.46 12.94
C CYS A 202 -0.22 0.82 11.93
N GLN A 203 -0.80 2.01 12.04
CA GLN A 203 -1.99 2.37 11.26
C GLN A 203 -1.72 2.99 9.89
N GLN A 204 -0.47 3.36 9.54
CA GLN A 204 -0.24 4.13 8.30
C GLN A 204 1.18 3.95 7.74
N GLN A 205 1.50 2.75 7.22
CA GLN A 205 2.84 2.47 6.67
C GLN A 205 3.20 3.22 5.39
N HIS A 206 2.22 3.60 4.60
CA HIS A 206 2.48 4.35 3.35
C HIS A 206 3.19 5.68 3.59
N TRP A 207 2.88 6.33 4.70
CA TRP A 207 3.43 7.64 5.03
C TRP A 207 4.94 7.65 5.23
N PRO A 208 5.51 6.80 6.08
CA PRO A 208 6.94 6.75 6.27
C PRO A 208 7.69 6.47 4.97
N ILE A 209 7.17 5.57 4.12
CA ILE A 209 7.79 5.23 2.83
C ILE A 209 7.74 6.43 1.86
N ILE A 210 6.60 7.09 1.73
CA ILE A 210 6.46 8.27 0.86
C ILE A 210 7.40 9.39 1.31
N ASN A 211 7.51 9.62 2.61
CA ASN A 211 8.39 10.65 3.14
C ASN A 211 9.87 10.29 2.97
N TYR A 212 10.23 9.03 3.18
CA TYR A 212 11.58 8.56 2.87
C TYR A 212 11.95 8.78 1.41
N MET A 213 11.03 8.47 0.48
CA MET A 213 11.24 8.76 -0.93
C MET A 213 11.34 10.27 -1.21
N TYR A 214 10.61 11.09 -0.46
CA TYR A 214 10.70 12.55 -0.58
C TYR A 214 12.07 13.05 -0.16
N ASP A 215 12.56 12.67 1.01
CA ASP A 215 13.86 13.07 1.54
C ASP A 215 15.01 12.66 0.59
N ASN A 216 14.83 11.55 -0.11
CA ASN A 216 15.76 11.08 -1.13
C ASN A 216 15.51 11.67 -2.54
N ASN A 217 14.68 12.70 -2.65
CA ASN A 217 14.32 13.36 -3.93
C ASN A 217 13.74 12.39 -4.98
N LYS A 218 12.98 11.38 -4.55
CA LYS A 218 12.37 10.34 -5.39
C LYS A 218 10.88 10.51 -5.60
N THR A 219 10.32 11.62 -5.12
CA THR A 219 8.90 11.97 -5.32
C THR A 219 8.74 13.27 -6.08
N ALA A 220 7.64 13.38 -6.78
CA ALA A 220 7.10 14.63 -7.31
C ALA A 220 5.67 14.78 -6.78
N PHE A 221 5.32 15.95 -6.27
CA PHE A 221 3.98 16.18 -5.74
C PHE A 221 3.10 16.81 -6.80
N LYS A 222 1.90 16.28 -6.94
CA LYS A 222 0.86 16.87 -7.77
C LYS A 222 -0.31 17.25 -6.89
N ASN A 223 -0.58 18.55 -6.81
CA ASN A 223 -1.76 19.08 -6.14
C ASN A 223 -2.97 18.82 -7.02
N TYR A 224 -4.03 18.27 -6.43
CA TYR A 224 -5.34 18.16 -7.05
C TYR A 224 -6.30 19.08 -6.30
N GLU A 225 -7.08 19.83 -7.01
CA GLU A 225 -8.24 20.53 -6.42
C GLU A 225 -9.36 19.50 -6.20
N LYS A 226 -10.27 19.81 -5.28
CA LYS A 226 -11.34 18.88 -4.88
C LYS A 226 -12.20 18.42 -6.06
N ASP A 227 -12.31 19.26 -7.09
CA ASP A 227 -13.12 19.04 -8.28
C ASP A 227 -12.39 18.20 -9.36
N ASP A 228 -11.08 17.93 -9.20
CA ASP A 228 -10.31 17.10 -10.11
C ASP A 228 -10.50 15.60 -9.84
N ILE A 229 -11.23 15.23 -8.79
CA ILE A 229 -11.49 13.84 -8.39
C ILE A 229 -12.95 13.53 -8.65
N GLU A 230 -13.16 12.78 -9.69
CA GLU A 230 -14.42 12.06 -9.90
C GLU A 230 -14.39 10.80 -9.01
N TYR A 231 -15.30 10.74 -8.04
CA TYR A 231 -15.55 9.57 -7.20
C TYR A 231 -16.32 8.50 -7.98
#